data_5bd8e441609600290417ddd753a4e5cb
#
_entry.id   5bd8e441609600290417ddd753a4e5cb
#
_cell.length_a   1.000
_cell.length_b   1.000
_cell.length_c   1.000
_cell.angle_alpha   90.00
_cell.angle_beta   90.00
_cell.angle_gamma   90.00
#
_symmetry.space_group_name_H-M   'P 1'
#
loop_
_entity.id
_entity.type
_entity.pdbx_description
1 polymer ?
#
loop_
_entity_poly.entity_id
_entity_poly.type
_entity_poly.pdbx_seq_one_letter_code
_entity_poly.pdbx_strand_id
1 'polypeptide(L)'
;MNRLSSTLLLLLIFIAFGCSDKQPSTAKTEAQPFDLVKVKKQYANIALEVSDISEQSYQNGAALAVTLSSPLDPKKDIQSFFKVSDKNGQTVTGNWIISTHGLVAYFPEINPSTSYTVDVYKDLIAATGSQLTASVSKKIDTRKMPAQVSFASHGSVLTAKLAKGLPIISVNINEVDVDFHRIKADKMSHFLTTWDNAGGRTQQSNYYLQEYAPYTELVYSGRFALNPPKNTRHSAHLNLDAIEALKQPGIYLAVMKAAGSYDYEKQVSYFTVSDIGLHARIYPDQMTINVSSLATGQALSGIAISLIDDKENILHESTSDAQGQAHFISPSHKARLLIAKNQHSIALLKLNTPALDLSEFDISGRKYKPIEIFSYGPRDLYRPGETVKINALLRDADGQNITALPLNAVIKRPDGQKIKFFTWQPDPATKNQGYYQTQYTLPSNAATGRWTLELSTGKKNKHQYHFQVEAFLPERMELLLGDQSTGENWTNSSDPLSIPVSGQYLYGAPAAKNRLSTKV
;
A
#
# COMPACT_ATOMS: atom_id res chain seq x y z
N MET A 1 37.16 3.54 -82.86
CA MET A 1 36.49 2.20 -83.08
C MET A 1 36.15 1.60 -81.73
N ASN A 2 34.85 1.65 -81.42
CA ASN A 2 33.99 0.66 -80.75
C ASN A 2 34.61 -0.15 -79.59
N ARG A 3 34.05 -0.17 -78.40
CA ARG A 3 32.69 -0.66 -78.06
C ARG A 3 32.32 -0.28 -76.63
N LEU A 4 31.04 0.06 -76.48
CA LEU A 4 30.29 0.07 -75.23
C LEU A 4 30.41 -1.24 -74.47
N SER A 5 30.54 -1.14 -73.17
CA SER A 5 30.09 -2.19 -72.27
C SER A 5 29.43 -1.57 -71.05
N SER A 6 28.14 -1.74 -70.99
CA SER A 6 27.24 -1.33 -69.89
C SER A 6 27.53 -2.22 -68.70
N THR A 7 27.92 -1.64 -67.58
CA THR A 7 27.93 -2.34 -66.29
C THR A 7 26.78 -1.78 -65.44
N LEU A 8 25.79 -2.62 -65.25
CA LEU A 8 24.59 -2.47 -64.45
C LEU A 8 25.03 -2.37 -62.98
N LEU A 9 24.88 -1.17 -62.41
CA LEU A 9 25.13 -0.93 -60.98
C LEU A 9 23.89 -1.33 -60.20
N LEU A 10 23.84 -2.51 -59.61
CA LEU A 10 22.81 -3.00 -58.70
C LEU A 10 22.95 -2.23 -57.38
N LEU A 11 22.07 -1.28 -57.14
CA LEU A 11 21.95 -0.54 -55.87
C LEU A 11 21.19 -1.44 -54.86
N LEU A 12 21.94 -2.14 -54.00
CA LEU A 12 21.40 -2.88 -52.87
C LEU A 12 20.98 -1.86 -51.82
N ILE A 13 19.68 -1.54 -51.74
CA ILE A 13 19.09 -0.82 -50.66
C ILE A 13 18.96 -1.78 -49.47
N PHE A 14 19.89 -1.70 -48.52
CA PHE A 14 19.73 -2.29 -47.20
C PHE A 14 18.66 -1.46 -46.45
N ILE A 15 17.44 -2.00 -46.43
CA ILE A 15 16.40 -1.53 -45.49
C ILE A 15 16.81 -2.10 -44.13
N ALA A 16 17.50 -1.28 -43.35
CA ALA A 16 17.68 -1.55 -41.93
C ALA A 16 16.32 -1.40 -41.25
N PHE A 17 15.63 -2.54 -41.03
CA PHE A 17 14.56 -2.59 -40.05
C PHE A 17 15.21 -2.45 -38.68
N GLY A 18 15.33 -1.21 -38.20
CA GLY A 18 15.55 -0.94 -36.81
C GLY A 18 14.29 -1.32 -36.05
N CYS A 19 14.32 -2.44 -35.35
CA CYS A 19 13.38 -2.72 -34.27
C CYS A 19 13.61 -1.65 -33.19
N SER A 20 12.88 -0.55 -33.29
CA SER A 20 12.68 0.36 -32.20
C SER A 20 11.67 -0.31 -31.28
N ASP A 21 12.15 -0.95 -30.22
CA ASP A 21 11.34 -1.29 -29.06
C ASP A 21 10.84 -0.01 -28.40
N LYS A 22 9.86 0.62 -29.04
CA LYS A 22 8.94 1.49 -28.32
C LYS A 22 8.09 0.53 -27.48
N GLN A 23 8.48 0.35 -26.21
CA GLN A 23 7.50 -0.01 -25.19
C GLN A 23 6.26 0.81 -25.44
N PRO A 24 5.06 0.20 -25.53
CA PRO A 24 3.85 0.98 -25.53
C PRO A 24 3.85 1.77 -24.23
N SER A 25 4.12 3.07 -24.30
CA SER A 25 3.77 3.96 -23.22
C SER A 25 2.29 3.68 -23.01
N THR A 26 1.94 3.13 -21.85
CA THR A 26 0.58 3.18 -21.34
C THR A 26 0.29 4.66 -21.10
N ALA A 27 0.06 5.38 -22.17
CA ALA A 27 -0.62 6.65 -22.12
C ALA A 27 -1.92 6.31 -21.40
N LYS A 28 -2.03 6.73 -20.13
CA LYS A 28 -3.31 6.82 -19.47
C LYS A 28 -4.16 7.67 -20.38
N THR A 29 -4.95 7.02 -21.22
CA THR A 29 -5.97 7.68 -22.03
C THR A 29 -6.82 8.40 -21.02
N GLU A 30 -6.68 9.72 -20.90
CA GLU A 30 -7.57 10.54 -20.08
C GLU A 30 -8.97 10.22 -20.60
N ALA A 31 -9.78 9.60 -19.76
CA ALA A 31 -11.14 9.26 -20.11
C ALA A 31 -11.83 10.56 -20.54
N GLN A 32 -12.24 10.63 -21.78
CA GLN A 32 -12.94 11.80 -22.29
C GLN A 32 -14.19 12.02 -21.42
N PRO A 33 -14.50 13.26 -21.04
CA PRO A 33 -15.69 13.55 -20.26
C PRO A 33 -16.93 13.07 -21.02
N PHE A 34 -17.91 12.51 -20.29
CA PHE A 34 -19.17 12.03 -20.85
C PHE A 34 -19.91 13.17 -21.59
N ASP A 35 -20.02 13.04 -22.90
CA ASP A 35 -20.70 14.01 -23.76
C ASP A 35 -22.13 13.56 -24.04
N LEU A 36 -23.08 14.12 -23.30
CA LEU A 36 -24.51 13.78 -23.41
C LEU A 36 -25.08 14.05 -24.82
N VAL A 37 -24.61 15.08 -25.52
CA VAL A 37 -25.12 15.43 -26.84
C VAL A 37 -24.68 14.39 -27.88
N LYS A 38 -23.40 14.01 -27.82
CA LYS A 38 -22.84 12.97 -28.68
C LYS A 38 -23.49 11.61 -28.39
N VAL A 39 -23.69 11.27 -27.14
CA VAL A 39 -24.34 10.00 -26.69
C VAL A 39 -25.78 9.95 -27.19
N LYS A 40 -26.57 11.00 -27.01
CA LYS A 40 -27.96 11.05 -27.51
C LYS A 40 -28.05 10.86 -29.03
N LYS A 41 -27.11 11.41 -29.78
CA LYS A 41 -27.08 11.26 -31.26
C LYS A 41 -26.67 9.82 -31.65
N GLN A 42 -25.66 9.26 -31.00
CA GLN A 42 -25.10 7.96 -31.36
C GLN A 42 -26.05 6.80 -31.00
N TYR A 43 -26.78 6.90 -29.89
CA TYR A 43 -27.64 5.84 -29.34
C TYR A 43 -29.14 6.16 -29.47
N ALA A 44 -29.53 7.12 -30.33
CA ALA A 44 -30.91 7.62 -30.48
C ALA A 44 -31.96 6.50 -30.72
N ASN A 45 -31.58 5.48 -31.49
CA ASN A 45 -32.49 4.40 -31.92
C ASN A 45 -32.17 3.07 -31.22
N ILE A 46 -31.38 3.08 -30.14
CA ILE A 46 -31.02 1.88 -29.43
C ILE A 46 -31.90 1.78 -28.18
N ALA A 47 -32.71 0.74 -28.11
CA ALA A 47 -33.50 0.43 -26.93
C ALA A 47 -32.56 0.08 -25.75
N LEU A 48 -32.92 0.51 -24.53
CA LEU A 48 -32.17 0.13 -23.34
C LEU A 48 -32.47 -1.33 -22.99
N GLU A 49 -31.44 -2.15 -23.03
CA GLU A 49 -31.48 -3.56 -22.64
C GLU A 49 -30.25 -3.89 -21.76
N VAL A 50 -30.41 -4.89 -20.89
CA VAL A 50 -29.28 -5.48 -20.17
C VAL A 50 -28.63 -6.51 -21.09
N SER A 51 -27.45 -6.20 -21.60
CA SER A 51 -26.71 -7.05 -22.53
C SER A 51 -25.99 -8.19 -21.82
N ASP A 52 -25.43 -7.95 -20.63
CA ASP A 52 -24.80 -8.97 -19.80
C ASP A 52 -24.75 -8.55 -18.33
N ILE A 53 -24.72 -9.54 -17.45
CA ILE A 53 -24.42 -9.39 -16.04
C ILE A 53 -23.32 -10.42 -15.70
N SER A 54 -22.16 -9.97 -15.29
CA SER A 54 -21.00 -10.83 -15.04
C SER A 54 -20.03 -10.21 -14.02
N GLU A 55 -19.11 -11.05 -13.50
CA GLU A 55 -17.96 -10.53 -12.76
C GLU A 55 -16.93 -9.98 -13.73
N GLN A 56 -16.56 -8.71 -13.58
CA GLN A 56 -15.54 -8.04 -14.37
C GLN A 56 -14.48 -7.38 -13.48
N SER A 57 -13.35 -7.02 -14.08
CA SER A 57 -12.33 -6.22 -13.40
C SER A 57 -12.74 -4.75 -13.44
N TYR A 58 -12.79 -4.11 -12.28
CA TYR A 58 -12.99 -2.69 -12.11
C TYR A 58 -11.86 -2.10 -11.27
N GLN A 59 -11.01 -1.25 -11.88
CA GLN A 59 -9.88 -0.57 -11.21
C GLN A 59 -9.00 -1.50 -10.36
N ASN A 60 -8.56 -2.61 -10.96
CA ASN A 60 -7.72 -3.66 -10.35
C ASN A 60 -8.41 -4.55 -9.30
N GLY A 61 -9.69 -4.41 -9.05
CA GLY A 61 -10.50 -5.28 -8.19
C GLY A 61 -11.62 -5.97 -8.95
N ALA A 62 -12.17 -7.04 -8.39
CA ALA A 62 -13.36 -7.69 -8.92
C ALA A 62 -14.62 -6.87 -8.59
N ALA A 63 -15.57 -6.82 -9.51
CA ALA A 63 -16.87 -6.20 -9.33
C ALA A 63 -17.95 -6.98 -10.09
N LEU A 64 -19.19 -6.95 -9.62
CA LEU A 64 -20.32 -7.31 -10.47
C LEU A 64 -20.51 -6.17 -11.47
N ALA A 65 -20.72 -6.51 -12.72
CA ALA A 65 -20.90 -5.56 -13.81
C ALA A 65 -22.20 -5.84 -14.54
N VAL A 66 -22.99 -4.80 -14.76
CA VAL A 66 -24.14 -4.82 -15.64
C VAL A 66 -23.80 -4.04 -16.89
N THR A 67 -23.72 -4.72 -18.02
CA THR A 67 -23.46 -4.14 -19.33
C THR A 67 -24.77 -3.84 -20.02
N LEU A 68 -24.90 -2.63 -20.57
CA LEU A 68 -26.11 -2.10 -21.16
C LEU A 68 -25.93 -1.82 -22.65
N SER A 69 -27.00 -1.91 -23.43
CA SER A 69 -27.03 -1.58 -24.85
C SER A 69 -26.98 -0.07 -25.12
N SER A 70 -27.48 0.75 -24.18
CA SER A 70 -27.52 2.21 -24.25
C SER A 70 -26.95 2.82 -22.97
N PRO A 71 -26.16 3.90 -23.06
CA PRO A 71 -25.44 4.43 -21.90
C PRO A 71 -26.37 5.11 -20.89
N LEU A 72 -26.05 4.95 -19.62
CA LEU A 72 -26.61 5.73 -18.51
C LEU A 72 -25.88 7.06 -18.37
N ASP A 73 -26.55 8.07 -17.83
CA ASP A 73 -25.90 9.32 -17.45
C ASP A 73 -25.12 9.15 -16.14
N PRO A 74 -23.77 9.28 -16.14
CA PRO A 74 -22.95 9.07 -14.93
C PRO A 74 -23.25 10.04 -13.78
N LYS A 75 -24.02 11.11 -14.03
CA LYS A 75 -24.41 12.09 -13.03
C LYS A 75 -25.73 11.74 -12.32
N LYS A 76 -26.49 10.80 -12.87
CA LYS A 76 -27.77 10.38 -12.27
C LYS A 76 -27.57 9.31 -11.22
N ASP A 77 -28.41 9.37 -10.18
CA ASP A 77 -28.50 8.29 -9.20
C ASP A 77 -29.26 7.11 -9.81
N ILE A 78 -28.64 5.93 -9.75
CA ILE A 78 -29.18 4.68 -10.29
C ILE A 78 -29.43 3.63 -9.20
N GLN A 79 -29.10 3.93 -7.95
CA GLN A 79 -29.06 2.92 -6.87
C GLN A 79 -30.39 2.16 -6.69
N SER A 80 -31.52 2.84 -6.86
CA SER A 80 -32.85 2.26 -6.71
C SER A 80 -33.24 1.26 -7.81
N PHE A 81 -32.54 1.30 -8.95
CA PHE A 81 -32.83 0.39 -10.08
C PHE A 81 -32.01 -0.90 -10.06
N PHE A 82 -31.09 -1.03 -9.11
CA PHE A 82 -30.21 -2.18 -9.00
C PHE A 82 -30.27 -2.76 -7.58
N LYS A 83 -30.28 -4.07 -7.50
CA LYS A 83 -30.17 -4.77 -6.21
C LYS A 83 -29.18 -5.92 -6.34
N VAL A 84 -28.36 -6.10 -5.32
CA VAL A 84 -27.51 -7.28 -5.15
C VAL A 84 -27.97 -8.01 -3.92
N SER A 85 -28.22 -9.30 -4.05
CA SER A 85 -28.57 -10.18 -2.94
C SER A 85 -27.56 -11.31 -2.81
N ASP A 86 -27.29 -11.74 -1.58
CA ASP A 86 -26.48 -12.92 -1.30
C ASP A 86 -27.27 -14.22 -1.55
N LYS A 87 -26.62 -15.37 -1.31
CA LYS A 87 -27.22 -16.69 -1.45
C LYS A 87 -28.44 -16.92 -0.55
N ASN A 88 -28.64 -16.14 0.51
CA ASN A 88 -29.77 -16.22 1.44
C ASN A 88 -30.88 -15.21 1.09
N GLY A 89 -30.73 -14.46 -0.01
CA GLY A 89 -31.66 -13.43 -0.42
C GLY A 89 -31.51 -12.09 0.34
N GLN A 90 -30.49 -11.95 1.20
CA GLN A 90 -30.23 -10.72 1.93
C GLN A 90 -29.56 -9.70 1.01
N THR A 91 -30.03 -8.45 1.07
CA THR A 91 -29.44 -7.36 0.27
C THR A 91 -28.01 -7.07 0.71
N VAL A 92 -27.10 -7.07 -0.23
CA VAL A 92 -25.70 -6.71 -0.01
C VAL A 92 -25.56 -5.18 -0.02
N THR A 93 -25.00 -4.64 1.03
CA THR A 93 -24.76 -3.19 1.12
C THR A 93 -23.61 -2.78 0.21
N GLY A 94 -23.82 -1.75 -0.60
CA GLY A 94 -22.80 -1.24 -1.51
C GLY A 94 -23.36 -0.18 -2.45
N ASN A 95 -22.55 0.26 -3.41
CA ASN A 95 -22.93 1.30 -4.36
C ASN A 95 -22.62 0.87 -5.79
N TRP A 96 -23.53 1.21 -6.70
CA TRP A 96 -23.31 1.07 -8.12
C TRP A 96 -22.59 2.29 -8.68
N ILE A 97 -21.59 2.04 -9.51
CA ILE A 97 -20.75 3.07 -10.13
C ILE A 97 -20.85 2.94 -11.63
N ILE A 98 -21.31 4.00 -12.31
CA ILE A 98 -21.39 4.03 -13.76
C ILE A 98 -19.99 4.26 -14.33
N SER A 99 -19.62 3.49 -15.36
CA SER A 99 -18.40 3.70 -16.13
C SER A 99 -18.38 5.08 -16.80
N THR A 100 -17.20 5.57 -17.14
CA THR A 100 -17.03 6.88 -17.79
C THR A 100 -17.77 7.01 -19.13
N HIS A 101 -17.99 5.89 -19.82
CA HIS A 101 -18.76 5.84 -21.09
C HIS A 101 -20.24 5.50 -20.89
N GLY A 102 -20.69 5.26 -19.67
CA GLY A 102 -22.10 5.04 -19.34
C GLY A 102 -22.66 3.64 -19.63
N LEU A 103 -21.93 2.77 -20.33
CA LEU A 103 -22.44 1.46 -20.78
C LEU A 103 -22.34 0.34 -19.75
N VAL A 104 -21.59 0.55 -18.70
CA VAL A 104 -21.41 -0.46 -17.64
C VAL A 104 -21.63 0.16 -16.27
N ALA A 105 -22.43 -0.48 -15.45
CA ALA A 105 -22.54 -0.18 -14.03
C ALA A 105 -21.81 -1.27 -13.24
N TYR A 106 -20.94 -0.84 -12.31
CA TYR A 106 -20.12 -1.72 -11.48
C TYR A 106 -20.56 -1.69 -10.02
N PHE A 107 -20.59 -2.85 -9.38
CA PHE A 107 -20.79 -3.01 -7.95
C PHE A 107 -19.55 -3.70 -7.35
N PRO A 108 -18.64 -2.95 -6.71
CA PRO A 108 -17.34 -3.47 -6.25
C PRO A 108 -17.37 -4.16 -4.88
N GLU A 109 -18.44 -4.04 -4.10
CA GLU A 109 -18.53 -4.62 -2.76
C GLU A 109 -18.92 -6.10 -2.80
N ILE A 110 -18.04 -6.93 -3.37
CA ILE A 110 -18.25 -8.38 -3.50
C ILE A 110 -17.14 -9.17 -2.81
N ASN A 111 -17.50 -10.37 -2.38
CA ASN A 111 -16.56 -11.36 -1.86
C ASN A 111 -16.21 -12.39 -2.94
N PRO A 112 -14.97 -12.89 -2.96
CA PRO A 112 -14.58 -13.98 -3.85
C PRO A 112 -15.28 -15.30 -3.46
N SER A 113 -15.43 -16.20 -4.44
CA SER A 113 -16.08 -17.52 -4.29
C SER A 113 -17.46 -17.45 -3.62
N THR A 114 -18.24 -16.45 -3.97
CA THR A 114 -19.55 -16.18 -3.39
C THR A 114 -20.60 -16.07 -4.48
N SER A 115 -21.78 -16.62 -4.21
CA SER A 115 -22.96 -16.50 -5.11
C SER A 115 -23.73 -15.23 -4.80
N TYR A 116 -24.00 -14.45 -5.83
CA TYR A 116 -24.84 -13.26 -5.79
C TYR A 116 -25.97 -13.36 -6.80
N THR A 117 -27.11 -12.74 -6.49
CA THR A 117 -28.16 -12.47 -7.45
C THR A 117 -28.20 -10.98 -7.70
N VAL A 118 -28.11 -10.59 -8.98
CA VAL A 118 -28.18 -9.19 -9.42
C VAL A 118 -29.52 -8.98 -10.10
N ASP A 119 -30.30 -8.07 -9.57
CA ASP A 119 -31.58 -7.64 -10.13
C ASP A 119 -31.42 -6.23 -10.71
N VAL A 120 -31.87 -6.06 -11.95
CA VAL A 120 -32.00 -4.74 -12.61
C VAL A 120 -33.48 -4.52 -12.86
N TYR A 121 -34.04 -3.50 -12.22
CA TYR A 121 -35.46 -3.25 -12.29
C TYR A 121 -35.85 -2.50 -13.57
N LYS A 122 -37.06 -2.79 -14.06
CA LYS A 122 -37.68 -2.03 -15.16
C LYS A 122 -37.73 -0.53 -14.83
N ASP A 123 -38.00 0.28 -15.81
CA ASP A 123 -38.08 1.75 -15.71
C ASP A 123 -36.74 2.47 -15.49
N LEU A 124 -35.58 1.74 -15.52
CA LEU A 124 -34.26 2.34 -15.62
C LEU A 124 -34.18 3.16 -16.91
N ILE A 125 -33.71 4.42 -16.83
CA ILE A 125 -33.69 5.35 -17.94
C ILE A 125 -32.27 5.58 -18.43
N ALA A 126 -32.01 5.32 -19.72
CA ALA A 126 -30.76 5.66 -20.39
C ALA A 126 -30.58 7.17 -20.55
N ALA A 127 -29.35 7.61 -20.84
CA ALA A 127 -29.04 9.01 -21.18
C ALA A 127 -29.80 9.50 -22.43
N THR A 128 -30.21 8.60 -23.31
CA THR A 128 -31.05 8.87 -24.52
C THR A 128 -32.52 9.10 -24.18
N GLY A 129 -32.99 8.68 -23.00
CA GLY A 129 -34.41 8.67 -22.62
C GLY A 129 -35.10 7.32 -22.84
N SER A 130 -34.44 6.34 -23.46
CA SER A 130 -34.94 4.97 -23.58
C SER A 130 -35.06 4.30 -22.20
N GLN A 131 -36.12 3.54 -21.96
CA GLN A 131 -36.40 2.86 -20.69
C GLN A 131 -36.22 1.35 -20.81
N LEU A 132 -35.77 0.73 -19.75
CA LEU A 132 -35.75 -0.73 -19.61
C LEU A 132 -37.19 -1.25 -19.42
N THR A 133 -37.68 -2.04 -20.36
CA THR A 133 -39.08 -2.47 -20.40
C THR A 133 -39.40 -3.61 -19.45
N ALA A 134 -38.42 -4.44 -19.12
CA ALA A 134 -38.60 -5.60 -18.23
C ALA A 134 -37.42 -5.68 -17.24
N SER A 135 -37.71 -6.09 -16.02
CA SER A 135 -36.66 -6.39 -15.03
C SER A 135 -35.86 -7.63 -15.44
N VAL A 136 -34.57 -7.60 -15.15
CA VAL A 136 -33.63 -8.71 -15.42
C VAL A 136 -33.01 -9.16 -14.12
N SER A 137 -32.96 -10.48 -13.90
CA SER A 137 -32.30 -11.09 -12.73
C SER A 137 -31.31 -12.15 -13.20
N LYS A 138 -30.10 -12.14 -12.65
CA LYS A 138 -29.07 -13.13 -12.97
C LYS A 138 -28.26 -13.51 -11.74
N LYS A 139 -28.07 -14.83 -11.58
CA LYS A 139 -27.16 -15.37 -10.56
C LYS A 139 -25.73 -15.39 -11.07
N ILE A 140 -24.79 -14.92 -10.25
CA ILE A 140 -23.36 -14.85 -10.55
C ILE A 140 -22.58 -15.49 -9.41
N ASP A 141 -21.70 -16.43 -9.75
CA ASP A 141 -20.72 -16.99 -8.82
C ASP A 141 -19.37 -16.30 -9.06
N THR A 142 -18.87 -15.60 -8.04
CA THR A 142 -17.61 -14.87 -8.13
C THR A 142 -16.41 -15.83 -8.10
N ARG A 143 -15.35 -15.45 -8.80
CA ARG A 143 -14.12 -16.23 -8.87
C ARG A 143 -13.38 -16.21 -7.54
N LYS A 144 -12.52 -17.22 -7.31
CA LYS A 144 -11.57 -17.21 -6.19
C LYS A 144 -10.53 -16.11 -6.41
N MET A 145 -9.99 -15.57 -5.31
CA MET A 145 -8.85 -14.67 -5.42
C MET A 145 -7.64 -15.38 -6.05
N PRO A 146 -6.92 -14.72 -6.96
CA PRO A 146 -5.68 -15.27 -7.50
C PRO A 146 -4.67 -15.51 -6.36
N ALA A 147 -3.96 -16.62 -6.46
CA ALA A 147 -2.89 -16.93 -5.51
C ALA A 147 -1.75 -15.94 -5.71
N GLN A 148 -1.30 -15.31 -4.63
CA GLN A 148 -0.18 -14.35 -4.67
C GLN A 148 0.52 -14.27 -3.33
N VAL A 149 1.80 -13.95 -3.36
CA VAL A 149 2.59 -13.65 -2.17
C VAL A 149 3.52 -12.47 -2.46
N SER A 150 3.76 -11.64 -1.49
CA SER A 150 4.69 -10.51 -1.59
C SER A 150 5.27 -10.16 -0.23
N PHE A 151 6.44 -9.52 -0.21
CA PHE A 151 6.90 -8.84 0.99
C PHE A 151 6.00 -7.63 1.27
N ALA A 152 5.67 -7.41 2.55
CA ALA A 152 4.86 -6.26 2.95
C ALA A 152 5.69 -4.97 3.01
N SER A 153 7.01 -5.08 3.16
CA SER A 153 7.95 -3.97 3.21
C SER A 153 9.28 -4.31 2.54
N HIS A 154 10.06 -3.30 2.20
CA HIS A 154 11.42 -3.41 1.68
C HIS A 154 12.31 -2.39 2.41
N GLY A 155 13.60 -2.71 2.55
CA GLY A 155 14.54 -1.88 3.30
C GLY A 155 14.31 -1.89 4.81
N SER A 156 13.59 -2.88 5.33
CA SER A 156 13.29 -3.02 6.76
C SER A 156 14.56 -3.20 7.57
N VAL A 157 14.61 -2.57 8.74
CA VAL A 157 15.64 -2.82 9.75
C VAL A 157 15.06 -3.81 10.75
N LEU A 158 15.70 -4.96 10.88
CA LEU A 158 15.36 -5.95 11.89
C LEU A 158 16.36 -5.85 13.04
N THR A 159 15.86 -5.62 14.25
CA THR A 159 16.70 -5.75 15.44
C THR A 159 16.88 -7.22 15.76
N ALA A 160 18.10 -7.65 16.02
CA ALA A 160 18.43 -9.06 16.25
C ALA A 160 17.65 -9.71 17.42
N LYS A 161 17.06 -8.92 18.32
CA LYS A 161 16.35 -9.39 19.52
C LYS A 161 14.84 -9.14 19.52
N LEU A 162 14.31 -8.27 18.67
CA LEU A 162 12.91 -7.80 18.77
C LEU A 162 12.09 -8.02 17.50
N ALA A 163 12.71 -8.50 16.43
CA ALA A 163 12.03 -8.64 15.16
C ALA A 163 11.12 -9.88 15.15
N LYS A 164 9.84 -9.68 14.87
CA LYS A 164 8.89 -10.78 14.60
C LYS A 164 9.17 -11.53 13.29
N GLY A 165 10.25 -11.18 12.57
CA GLY A 165 10.60 -11.70 11.27
C GLY A 165 10.22 -10.76 10.10
N LEU A 166 10.39 -11.23 8.87
CA LEU A 166 10.05 -10.45 7.68
C LEU A 166 8.55 -10.45 7.43
N PRO A 167 7.92 -9.28 7.35
CA PRO A 167 6.49 -9.19 7.09
C PRO A 167 6.20 -9.53 5.62
N ILE A 168 5.21 -10.38 5.43
CA ILE A 168 4.72 -10.79 4.11
C ILE A 168 3.21 -10.72 4.04
N ILE A 169 2.70 -10.67 2.81
CA ILE A 169 1.29 -10.74 2.51
C ILE A 169 1.08 -11.93 1.60
N SER A 170 0.15 -12.80 1.94
CA SER A 170 -0.21 -13.95 1.11
C SER A 170 -1.71 -14.03 0.87
N VAL A 171 -2.08 -14.58 -0.30
CA VAL A 171 -3.44 -14.96 -0.67
C VAL A 171 -3.39 -16.34 -1.29
N ASN A 172 -4.11 -17.30 -0.73
CA ASN A 172 -4.23 -18.66 -1.26
C ASN A 172 -2.87 -19.37 -1.55
N ILE A 173 -1.79 -18.98 -0.85
CA ILE A 173 -0.48 -19.65 -0.90
C ILE A 173 -0.16 -20.15 0.50
N ASN A 174 -0.03 -21.47 0.64
CA ASN A 174 0.17 -22.11 1.94
C ASN A 174 1.64 -22.15 2.36
N GLU A 175 2.57 -22.20 1.40
CA GLU A 175 4.01 -22.31 1.65
C GLU A 175 4.81 -21.47 0.65
N VAL A 176 5.95 -20.97 1.08
CA VAL A 176 6.92 -20.26 0.26
C VAL A 176 8.31 -20.85 0.43
N ASP A 177 9.07 -20.88 -0.66
CA ASP A 177 10.52 -21.12 -0.64
C ASP A 177 11.22 -19.75 -0.62
N VAL A 178 12.17 -19.57 0.29
CA VAL A 178 12.90 -18.31 0.46
C VAL A 178 14.40 -18.58 0.53
N ASP A 179 15.15 -17.90 -0.32
CA ASP A 179 16.59 -17.85 -0.31
C ASP A 179 17.05 -16.54 0.34
N PHE A 180 17.94 -16.64 1.33
CA PHE A 180 18.53 -15.48 2.00
C PHE A 180 20.00 -15.37 1.58
N HIS A 181 20.34 -14.23 1.00
CA HIS A 181 21.69 -13.91 0.59
C HIS A 181 22.25 -12.78 1.44
N ARG A 182 23.44 -12.95 1.99
CA ARG A 182 24.15 -11.87 2.68
C ARG A 182 24.83 -10.97 1.65
N ILE A 183 24.70 -9.68 1.78
CA ILE A 183 25.41 -8.71 0.94
C ILE A 183 26.83 -8.54 1.49
N LYS A 184 27.81 -8.67 0.60
CA LYS A 184 29.23 -8.51 0.95
C LYS A 184 29.49 -7.07 1.41
N ALA A 185 30.21 -6.90 2.51
CA ALA A 185 30.42 -5.61 3.15
C ALA A 185 31.10 -4.56 2.24
N ASP A 186 31.99 -5.00 1.36
CA ASP A 186 32.71 -4.18 0.36
C ASP A 186 31.91 -3.93 -0.92
N LYS A 187 30.70 -4.51 -1.05
CA LYS A 187 29.84 -4.43 -2.24
C LYS A 187 28.47 -3.80 -1.98
N MET A 188 28.26 -3.25 -0.81
CA MET A 188 26.93 -2.69 -0.43
C MET A 188 26.46 -1.59 -1.36
N SER A 189 27.35 -0.68 -1.69
CA SER A 189 27.05 0.45 -2.54
C SER A 189 26.69 0.00 -3.95
N HIS A 190 27.45 -0.95 -4.53
CA HIS A 190 27.15 -1.58 -5.81
C HIS A 190 25.80 -2.29 -5.80
N PHE A 191 25.52 -3.03 -4.72
CA PHE A 191 24.21 -3.70 -4.58
C PHE A 191 23.06 -2.69 -4.58
N LEU A 192 23.16 -1.62 -3.79
CA LEU A 192 22.12 -0.61 -3.69
C LEU A 192 21.95 0.18 -5.00
N THR A 193 23.04 0.49 -5.69
CA THR A 193 22.98 1.12 -7.01
C THR A 193 22.29 0.21 -8.04
N THR A 194 22.64 -1.07 -8.04
CA THR A 194 21.98 -2.07 -8.92
C THR A 194 20.50 -2.20 -8.58
N TRP A 195 20.16 -2.22 -7.28
CA TRP A 195 18.77 -2.24 -6.81
C TRP A 195 17.97 -1.02 -7.28
N ASP A 196 18.53 0.17 -7.14
CA ASP A 196 17.88 1.42 -7.55
C ASP A 196 17.74 1.52 -9.07
N ASN A 197 18.76 1.09 -9.83
CA ASN A 197 18.70 1.02 -11.29
C ASN A 197 17.64 0.04 -11.80
N ALA A 198 17.39 -1.04 -11.07
CA ALA A 198 16.26 -1.94 -11.31
C ALA A 198 14.90 -1.31 -10.90
N GLY A 199 14.90 -0.03 -10.49
CA GLY A 199 13.70 0.72 -10.08
C GLY A 199 13.17 0.33 -8.70
N GLY A 200 13.99 -0.32 -7.85
CA GLY A 200 13.58 -0.75 -6.51
C GLY A 200 12.43 -1.75 -6.50
N ARG A 201 12.25 -2.49 -7.60
CA ARG A 201 11.11 -3.39 -7.79
C ARG A 201 11.20 -4.56 -6.84
N THR A 202 10.10 -4.84 -6.17
CA THR A 202 9.95 -6.00 -5.28
C THR A 202 9.67 -7.31 -6.03
N GLN A 203 9.41 -7.24 -7.33
CA GLN A 203 9.22 -8.39 -8.22
C GLN A 203 10.26 -8.32 -9.34
N GLN A 204 11.12 -9.34 -9.43
CA GLN A 204 12.24 -9.37 -10.35
C GLN A 204 12.38 -10.73 -11.02
N SER A 205 12.76 -10.70 -12.30
CA SER A 205 13.05 -11.91 -13.06
C SER A 205 14.39 -12.53 -12.66
N ASN A 206 14.58 -13.81 -13.02
CA ASN A 206 15.84 -14.51 -12.79
C ASN A 206 17.03 -13.78 -13.43
N TYR A 207 16.84 -13.08 -14.54
CA TYR A 207 17.89 -12.30 -15.18
C TYR A 207 18.45 -11.22 -14.25
N TYR A 208 17.59 -10.39 -13.67
CA TYR A 208 18.02 -9.36 -12.71
C TYR A 208 18.58 -9.93 -11.42
N LEU A 209 18.10 -11.10 -10.98
CA LEU A 209 18.64 -11.77 -9.80
C LEU A 209 20.10 -12.20 -10.00
N GLN A 210 20.50 -12.57 -11.22
CA GLN A 210 21.87 -12.89 -11.53
C GLN A 210 22.81 -11.68 -11.40
N GLU A 211 22.31 -10.46 -11.60
CA GLU A 211 23.12 -9.24 -11.43
C GLU A 211 23.55 -9.02 -9.98
N TYR A 212 22.81 -9.58 -8.99
CA TYR A 212 23.17 -9.50 -7.57
C TYR A 212 24.19 -10.57 -7.15
N ALA A 213 24.36 -11.64 -7.91
CA ALA A 213 25.22 -12.75 -7.53
C ALA A 213 26.67 -12.35 -7.19
N PRO A 214 27.33 -11.40 -7.90
CA PRO A 214 28.68 -10.97 -7.55
C PRO A 214 28.77 -10.28 -6.18
N TYR A 215 27.67 -9.68 -5.72
CA TYR A 215 27.60 -8.84 -4.52
C TYR A 215 27.07 -9.58 -3.30
N THR A 216 26.56 -10.80 -3.49
CA THR A 216 25.85 -11.53 -2.45
C THR A 216 26.42 -12.94 -2.25
N GLU A 217 26.09 -13.53 -1.11
CA GLU A 217 26.42 -14.91 -0.76
C GLU A 217 25.16 -15.57 -0.18
N LEU A 218 24.76 -16.74 -0.72
CA LEU A 218 23.65 -17.50 -0.18
C LEU A 218 24.03 -18.03 1.21
N VAL A 219 23.27 -17.66 2.24
CA VAL A 219 23.53 -18.07 3.62
C VAL A 219 22.47 -19.01 4.17
N TYR A 220 21.27 -19.00 3.58
CA TYR A 220 20.21 -19.92 3.97
C TYR A 220 19.17 -20.05 2.86
N SER A 221 18.63 -21.25 2.71
CA SER A 221 17.48 -21.55 1.86
C SER A 221 16.51 -22.43 2.63
N GLY A 222 15.24 -22.06 2.64
CA GLY A 222 14.26 -22.80 3.43
C GLY A 222 12.82 -22.59 2.96
N ARG A 223 11.95 -23.49 3.43
CA ARG A 223 10.52 -23.45 3.21
C ARG A 223 9.79 -22.97 4.45
N PHE A 224 8.83 -22.08 4.28
CA PHE A 224 8.04 -21.49 5.35
C PHE A 224 6.56 -21.73 5.10
N ALA A 225 5.86 -22.26 6.10
CA ALA A 225 4.41 -22.41 6.09
C ALA A 225 3.70 -21.10 6.43
N LEU A 226 2.70 -20.73 5.66
CA LEU A 226 1.90 -19.50 5.82
C LEU A 226 0.46 -19.79 6.22
N ASN A 227 -0.15 -20.81 5.61
CA ASN A 227 -1.52 -21.29 5.88
C ASN A 227 -2.57 -20.17 5.99
N PRO A 228 -2.68 -19.26 5.02
CA PRO A 228 -3.65 -18.18 5.08
C PRO A 228 -5.09 -18.71 5.00
N PRO A 229 -6.07 -18.00 5.56
CA PRO A 229 -7.47 -18.27 5.27
C PRO A 229 -7.73 -18.17 3.76
N LYS A 230 -8.61 -19.04 3.23
CA LYS A 230 -8.96 -19.05 1.80
C LYS A 230 -9.55 -17.72 1.37
N ASN A 231 -9.13 -17.24 0.20
CA ASN A 231 -9.61 -16.00 -0.42
C ASN A 231 -9.53 -14.77 0.49
N THR A 232 -8.52 -14.73 1.34
CA THR A 232 -8.28 -13.62 2.26
C THR A 232 -6.86 -13.16 2.11
N ARG A 233 -6.66 -11.84 2.05
CA ARG A 233 -5.34 -11.24 2.16
C ARG A 233 -4.87 -11.39 3.59
N HIS A 234 -3.84 -12.17 3.80
CA HIS A 234 -3.30 -12.51 5.11
C HIS A 234 -1.92 -11.91 5.28
N SER A 235 -1.72 -11.16 6.37
CA SER A 235 -0.41 -10.68 6.79
C SER A 235 0.21 -11.68 7.76
N ALA A 236 1.41 -12.12 7.46
CA ALA A 236 2.18 -13.03 8.28
C ALA A 236 3.63 -12.54 8.39
N HIS A 237 4.42 -13.18 9.24
CA HIS A 237 5.85 -12.93 9.36
C HIS A 237 6.62 -14.23 9.11
N LEU A 238 7.64 -14.17 8.27
CA LEU A 238 8.61 -15.27 8.18
C LEU A 238 9.43 -15.28 9.46
N ASN A 239 9.26 -16.30 10.28
CA ASN A 239 10.05 -16.42 11.51
C ASN A 239 11.50 -16.75 11.17
N LEU A 240 12.41 -15.85 11.51
CA LEU A 240 13.83 -15.96 11.26
C LEU A 240 14.65 -16.39 12.49
N ASP A 241 14.02 -16.52 13.66
CA ASP A 241 14.71 -16.75 14.96
C ASP A 241 15.56 -18.03 14.99
N ALA A 242 15.11 -19.05 14.27
CA ALA A 242 15.81 -20.33 14.18
C ALA A 242 16.99 -20.33 13.20
N ILE A 243 17.20 -19.24 12.44
CA ILE A 243 18.21 -19.19 11.36
C ILE A 243 19.44 -18.46 11.89
N GLU A 244 20.43 -19.21 12.36
CA GLU A 244 21.65 -18.65 12.95
C GLU A 244 22.41 -17.71 12.01
N ALA A 245 22.43 -18.00 10.71
CA ALA A 245 23.06 -17.15 9.70
C ALA A 245 22.47 -15.73 9.65
N LEU A 246 21.18 -15.58 9.97
CA LEU A 246 20.47 -14.30 9.94
C LEU A 246 20.52 -13.54 11.28
N LYS A 247 21.09 -14.13 12.34
CA LYS A 247 21.39 -13.42 13.59
C LYS A 247 22.65 -12.57 13.50
N GLN A 248 23.48 -12.82 12.51
CA GLN A 248 24.68 -12.03 12.27
C GLN A 248 24.30 -10.66 11.71
N PRO A 249 24.81 -9.55 12.30
CA PRO A 249 24.58 -8.22 11.74
C PRO A 249 25.05 -8.12 10.29
N GLY A 250 24.25 -7.47 9.46
CA GLY A 250 24.52 -7.33 8.03
C GLY A 250 23.31 -6.90 7.23
N ILE A 251 23.50 -6.79 5.94
CA ILE A 251 22.43 -6.54 4.99
C ILE A 251 22.17 -7.82 4.21
N TYR A 252 20.92 -8.17 4.05
CA TYR A 252 20.48 -9.39 3.43
C TYR A 252 19.47 -9.12 2.32
N LEU A 253 19.54 -9.91 1.26
CA LEU A 253 18.54 -9.99 0.20
C LEU A 253 17.73 -11.28 0.40
N ALA A 254 16.43 -11.16 0.54
CA ALA A 254 15.50 -12.27 0.55
C ALA A 254 14.86 -12.41 -0.83
N VAL A 255 14.89 -13.63 -1.39
CA VAL A 255 14.29 -13.99 -2.67
C VAL A 255 13.23 -15.06 -2.41
N MET A 256 11.96 -14.72 -2.62
CA MET A 256 10.82 -15.56 -2.26
C MET A 256 10.00 -15.96 -3.50
N LYS A 257 9.51 -17.18 -3.50
CA LYS A 257 8.53 -17.70 -4.47
C LYS A 257 7.51 -18.59 -3.77
N ALA A 258 6.38 -18.84 -4.42
CA ALA A 258 5.47 -19.88 -3.96
C ALA A 258 6.16 -21.24 -3.98
N ALA A 259 5.96 -22.08 -2.96
CA ALA A 259 6.62 -23.35 -2.86
C ALA A 259 6.29 -24.25 -4.06
N GLY A 260 7.34 -24.83 -4.65
CA GLY A 260 7.21 -25.69 -5.83
C GLY A 260 6.85 -24.98 -7.13
N SER A 261 6.76 -23.63 -7.15
CA SER A 261 6.50 -22.89 -8.38
C SER A 261 7.77 -22.69 -9.20
N TYR A 262 7.59 -22.59 -10.52
CA TYR A 262 8.64 -22.25 -11.49
C TYR A 262 8.44 -20.84 -12.05
N ASP A 263 7.93 -19.92 -11.22
CA ASP A 263 7.63 -18.56 -11.65
C ASP A 263 8.88 -17.87 -12.19
N TYR A 264 8.72 -17.25 -13.36
CA TYR A 264 9.79 -16.48 -14.00
C TYR A 264 10.20 -15.27 -13.13
N GLU A 265 9.25 -14.68 -12.44
CA GLU A 265 9.47 -13.56 -11.54
C GLU A 265 9.35 -14.03 -10.08
N LYS A 266 10.28 -13.57 -9.25
CA LYS A 266 10.31 -13.84 -7.81
C LYS A 266 10.11 -12.55 -7.03
N GLN A 267 9.58 -12.68 -5.84
CA GLN A 267 9.49 -11.56 -4.90
C GLN A 267 10.85 -11.34 -4.24
N VAL A 268 11.29 -10.11 -4.19
CA VAL A 268 12.57 -9.75 -3.59
C VAL A 268 12.39 -8.61 -2.59
N SER A 269 13.15 -8.67 -1.51
CA SER A 269 13.25 -7.58 -0.54
C SER A 269 14.63 -7.63 0.10
N TYR A 270 15.23 -6.48 0.36
CA TYR A 270 16.42 -6.44 1.22
C TYR A 270 16.05 -5.94 2.61
N PHE A 271 16.82 -6.35 3.59
CA PHE A 271 16.65 -5.95 4.98
C PHE A 271 18.01 -5.88 5.69
N THR A 272 18.06 -5.13 6.77
CA THR A 272 19.27 -4.97 7.57
C THR A 272 19.05 -5.59 8.94
N VAL A 273 20.00 -6.42 9.37
CA VAL A 273 20.08 -6.90 10.77
C VAL A 273 21.12 -6.05 11.45
N SER A 274 20.69 -5.18 12.35
CA SER A 274 21.55 -4.18 13.00
C SER A 274 20.98 -3.75 14.34
N ASP A 275 21.87 -3.34 15.24
CA ASP A 275 21.49 -2.59 16.44
C ASP A 275 21.69 -1.08 16.27
N ILE A 276 22.25 -0.63 15.14
CA ILE A 276 22.47 0.79 14.88
C ILE A 276 21.20 1.41 14.29
N GLY A 277 20.56 2.28 15.05
CA GLY A 277 19.50 3.17 14.58
C GLY A 277 20.08 4.50 14.12
N LEU A 278 19.61 4.98 12.97
CA LEU A 278 20.07 6.21 12.35
C LEU A 278 18.93 7.20 12.16
N HIS A 279 19.16 8.44 12.56
CA HIS A 279 18.28 9.55 12.29
C HIS A 279 19.08 10.72 11.73
N ALA A 280 18.81 11.13 10.49
CA ALA A 280 19.50 12.24 9.83
C ALA A 280 18.57 13.46 9.74
N ARG A 281 19.08 14.64 10.13
CA ARG A 281 18.46 15.94 9.89
C ARG A 281 19.30 16.70 8.89
N ILE A 282 18.73 17.01 7.75
CA ILE A 282 19.41 17.65 6.63
C ILE A 282 18.94 19.10 6.54
N TYR A 283 19.89 20.03 6.64
CA TYR A 283 19.70 21.46 6.47
C TYR A 283 20.47 21.92 5.22
N PRO A 284 20.26 23.13 4.71
CA PRO A 284 20.97 23.62 3.53
C PRO A 284 22.49 23.63 3.67
N ASP A 285 23.01 23.91 4.87
CA ASP A 285 24.41 24.10 5.18
C ASP A 285 25.02 23.08 6.13
N GLN A 286 24.22 22.20 6.70
CA GLN A 286 24.69 21.19 7.63
C GLN A 286 23.80 19.94 7.64
N MET A 287 24.36 18.83 8.14
CA MET A 287 23.63 17.60 8.41
C MET A 287 24.02 17.11 9.80
N THR A 288 23.02 16.78 10.61
CA THR A 288 23.20 16.17 11.93
C THR A 288 22.68 14.75 11.90
N ILE A 289 23.52 13.82 12.32
CA ILE A 289 23.18 12.40 12.44
C ILE A 289 23.10 12.05 13.92
N ASN A 290 22.00 11.42 14.34
CA ASN A 290 21.88 10.82 15.66
C ASN A 290 21.94 9.29 15.50
N VAL A 291 22.78 8.67 16.29
CA VAL A 291 23.04 7.24 16.29
C VAL A 291 22.66 6.66 17.65
N SER A 292 21.77 5.69 17.66
CA SER A 292 21.32 5.04 18.89
C SER A 292 21.22 3.52 18.72
N SER A 293 21.27 2.79 19.83
CA SER A 293 20.96 1.36 19.82
C SER A 293 19.46 1.18 19.62
N LEU A 294 19.08 0.37 18.65
CA LEU A 294 17.69 -0.02 18.43
C LEU A 294 17.15 -0.91 19.55
N ALA A 295 18.01 -1.65 20.22
CA ALA A 295 17.62 -2.53 21.31
C ALA A 295 17.38 -1.79 22.63
N THR A 296 18.14 -0.71 22.90
CA THR A 296 18.12 -0.02 24.20
C THR A 296 17.68 1.43 24.13
N GLY A 297 17.67 2.04 22.95
CA GLY A 297 17.43 3.48 22.74
C GLY A 297 18.60 4.38 23.19
N GLN A 298 19.69 3.80 23.71
CA GLN A 298 20.84 4.57 24.19
C GLN A 298 21.69 5.10 23.03
N ALA A 299 22.32 6.24 23.25
CA ALA A 299 23.26 6.83 22.29
C ALA A 299 24.45 5.89 22.05
N LEU A 300 24.86 5.75 20.79
CA LEU A 300 26.03 4.96 20.40
C LEU A 300 27.17 5.89 20.00
N SER A 301 28.25 5.86 20.78
CA SER A 301 29.50 6.59 20.53
C SER A 301 30.46 5.75 19.69
N GLY A 302 31.35 6.43 18.95
CA GLY A 302 32.43 5.76 18.21
C GLY A 302 31.98 5.04 16.95
N ILE A 303 30.78 5.30 16.46
CA ILE A 303 30.29 4.75 15.20
C ILE A 303 30.87 5.52 14.03
N ALA A 304 31.58 4.84 13.14
CA ALA A 304 32.10 5.44 11.90
C ALA A 304 30.95 5.68 10.91
N ILE A 305 30.84 6.89 10.39
CA ILE A 305 29.76 7.33 9.51
C ILE A 305 30.36 7.91 8.22
N SER A 306 29.95 7.38 7.08
CA SER A 306 30.41 7.82 5.76
C SER A 306 29.23 8.28 4.91
N LEU A 307 29.36 9.41 4.21
CA LEU A 307 28.46 9.88 3.15
C LEU A 307 29.03 9.49 1.80
N ILE A 308 28.22 8.85 0.96
CA ILE A 308 28.64 8.26 -0.32
C ILE A 308 27.76 8.80 -1.44
N ASP A 309 28.37 9.07 -2.62
CA ASP A 309 27.65 9.47 -3.84
C ASP A 309 27.16 8.25 -4.65
N ASP A 310 26.51 8.53 -5.79
CA ASP A 310 26.03 7.52 -6.75
C ASP A 310 27.15 6.77 -7.49
N LYS A 311 28.40 7.25 -7.41
CA LYS A 311 29.59 6.64 -7.98
C LYS A 311 30.46 5.93 -6.94
N GLU A 312 29.93 5.79 -5.71
CA GLU A 312 30.59 5.13 -4.59
C GLU A 312 31.79 5.86 -4.00
N ASN A 313 31.98 7.13 -4.35
CA ASN A 313 32.99 7.93 -3.71
C ASN A 313 32.53 8.32 -2.30
N ILE A 314 33.43 8.15 -1.34
CA ILE A 314 33.25 8.70 0.00
C ILE A 314 33.43 10.22 -0.08
N LEU A 315 32.36 10.95 0.20
CA LEU A 315 32.34 12.40 0.16
C LEU A 315 32.75 13.01 1.49
N HIS A 316 32.31 12.43 2.59
CA HIS A 316 32.57 12.89 3.94
C HIS A 316 32.58 11.70 4.90
N GLU A 317 33.41 11.82 5.94
CA GLU A 317 33.45 10.87 7.06
C GLU A 317 33.38 11.60 8.40
N SER A 318 32.76 10.97 9.38
CA SER A 318 32.66 11.45 10.75
C SER A 318 32.51 10.27 11.70
N THR A 319 32.59 10.55 13.00
CA THR A 319 32.39 9.54 14.04
C THR A 319 31.41 10.10 15.07
N SER A 320 30.50 9.27 15.57
CA SER A 320 29.55 9.70 16.59
C SER A 320 30.25 9.98 17.92
N ASP A 321 29.88 11.08 18.56
CA ASP A 321 30.37 11.52 19.87
C ASP A 321 29.73 10.74 21.05
N ALA A 322 29.98 11.15 22.27
CA ALA A 322 29.43 10.53 23.49
C ALA A 322 27.90 10.65 23.58
N GLN A 323 27.29 11.59 22.89
CA GLN A 323 25.85 11.79 22.78
C GLN A 323 25.24 11.07 21.57
N GLY A 324 26.05 10.29 20.84
CA GLY A 324 25.64 9.60 19.62
C GLY A 324 25.44 10.54 18.44
N GLN A 325 26.05 11.73 18.44
CA GLN A 325 25.87 12.72 17.37
C GLN A 325 27.10 12.80 16.46
N ALA A 326 26.83 12.99 15.18
CA ALA A 326 27.84 13.34 14.20
C ALA A 326 27.33 14.49 13.34
N HIS A 327 28.22 15.39 12.97
CA HIS A 327 27.91 16.59 12.23
C HIS A 327 28.71 16.65 10.94
N PHE A 328 28.04 17.05 9.85
CA PHE A 328 28.68 17.37 8.58
C PHE A 328 28.34 18.81 8.22
N ILE A 329 29.37 19.62 7.99
CA ILE A 329 29.25 21.02 7.56
C ILE A 329 29.28 21.03 6.02
N SER A 330 28.35 21.75 5.41
CA SER A 330 28.20 21.85 3.96
C SER A 330 28.26 20.51 3.24
N PRO A 331 27.40 19.55 3.63
CA PRO A 331 27.41 18.22 3.04
C PRO A 331 27.14 18.32 1.54
N SER A 332 27.87 17.54 0.76
CA SER A 332 27.69 17.54 -0.69
C SER A 332 26.25 17.12 -1.07
N HIS A 333 25.60 17.91 -1.90
CA HIS A 333 24.28 17.56 -2.49
C HIS A 333 24.32 16.29 -3.37
N LYS A 334 25.51 15.77 -3.65
CA LYS A 334 25.71 14.50 -4.35
C LYS A 334 25.60 13.29 -3.44
N ALA A 335 25.58 13.48 -2.11
CA ALA A 335 25.42 12.38 -1.17
C ALA A 335 24.08 11.65 -1.42
N ARG A 336 24.14 10.34 -1.55
CA ARG A 336 22.99 9.47 -1.80
C ARG A 336 22.77 8.47 -0.68
N LEU A 337 23.84 8.07 -0.03
CA LEU A 337 23.83 7.02 0.98
C LEU A 337 24.65 7.46 2.19
N LEU A 338 24.10 7.22 3.36
CA LEU A 338 24.80 7.28 4.63
C LEU A 338 25.00 5.85 5.12
N ILE A 339 26.24 5.47 5.42
CA ILE A 339 26.61 4.19 6.03
C ILE A 339 27.17 4.46 7.42
N ALA A 340 26.64 3.80 8.42
CA ALA A 340 27.16 3.80 9.78
C ALA A 340 27.60 2.39 10.17
N LYS A 341 28.81 2.24 10.70
CA LYS A 341 29.37 0.93 11.03
C LYS A 341 30.27 0.97 12.24
N ASN A 342 30.31 -0.16 12.94
CA ASN A 342 31.36 -0.51 13.89
C ASN A 342 31.82 -1.95 13.63
N GLN A 343 32.61 -2.53 14.53
CA GLN A 343 33.11 -3.91 14.37
C GLN A 343 32.01 -4.96 14.33
N HIS A 344 30.84 -4.69 14.89
CA HIS A 344 29.78 -5.66 15.14
C HIS A 344 28.47 -5.37 14.41
N SER A 345 28.30 -4.19 13.83
CA SER A 345 27.03 -3.78 13.25
C SER A 345 27.20 -2.79 12.11
N ILE A 346 26.24 -2.79 11.19
CA ILE A 346 26.19 -1.89 10.07
C ILE A 346 24.76 -1.44 9.84
N ALA A 347 24.58 -0.15 9.56
CA ALA A 347 23.31 0.42 9.17
C ALA A 347 23.50 1.34 7.98
N LEU A 348 22.45 1.51 7.20
CA LEU A 348 22.44 2.41 6.06
C LEU A 348 21.16 3.25 6.02
N LEU A 349 21.29 4.45 5.47
CA LEU A 349 20.18 5.35 5.24
C LEU A 349 20.34 5.98 3.84
N LYS A 350 19.33 5.80 2.99
CA LYS A 350 19.28 6.48 1.68
C LYS A 350 18.84 7.92 1.89
N LEU A 351 19.58 8.86 1.31
CA LEU A 351 19.34 10.30 1.45
C LEU A 351 18.49 10.88 0.31
N ASN A 352 18.31 10.14 -0.78
CA ASN A 352 17.56 10.57 -1.97
C ASN A 352 16.13 10.01 -2.03
N THR A 353 15.74 9.18 -1.07
CA THR A 353 14.37 8.69 -0.91
C THR A 353 13.68 9.53 0.17
N PRO A 354 12.34 9.67 0.10
CA PRO A 354 11.60 10.20 1.23
C PRO A 354 12.05 9.44 2.48
N ALA A 355 12.36 10.20 3.53
CA ALA A 355 12.72 9.61 4.80
C ALA A 355 11.71 8.51 5.11
N LEU A 356 12.24 7.36 5.48
CA LEU A 356 11.53 6.19 5.94
C LEU A 356 10.08 6.46 6.30
N ASP A 357 9.25 5.47 6.17
CA ASP A 357 7.94 5.28 6.78
C ASP A 357 7.55 6.12 8.02
N LEU A 358 8.25 7.23 8.21
CA LEU A 358 7.78 8.45 8.82
C LEU A 358 6.83 9.20 7.88
N SER A 359 6.29 8.49 6.88
CA SER A 359 5.22 9.02 6.01
C SER A 359 3.98 9.43 6.79
N GLU A 360 3.85 8.99 8.03
CA GLU A 360 2.91 9.57 9.00
C GLU A 360 3.30 10.98 9.43
N PHE A 361 4.60 11.32 9.34
CA PHE A 361 5.13 12.63 9.68
C PHE A 361 5.84 13.19 8.46
N ASP A 362 5.15 13.90 7.59
CA ASP A 362 5.74 14.60 6.44
C ASP A 362 6.67 15.72 6.94
N ILE A 363 7.87 15.35 7.37
CA ILE A 363 8.90 16.28 7.87
C ILE A 363 9.85 16.74 6.78
N SER A 364 9.67 16.30 5.53
CA SER A 364 10.54 16.67 4.39
C SER A 364 10.38 18.10 3.90
N GLY A 365 9.60 18.89 4.61
CA GLY A 365 9.24 20.22 4.20
C GLY A 365 7.99 20.26 3.32
N ARG A 366 7.26 21.33 3.43
CA ARG A 366 5.98 21.54 2.78
C ARG A 366 6.18 22.11 1.38
N LYS A 367 5.74 21.39 0.36
CA LYS A 367 5.67 21.96 -0.99
C LYS A 367 4.60 23.04 -1.03
N TYR A 368 4.93 24.18 -1.61
CA TYR A 368 3.97 25.27 -1.82
C TYR A 368 2.75 24.77 -2.62
N LYS A 369 1.55 24.99 -2.05
CA LYS A 369 0.28 24.76 -2.70
C LYS A 369 -0.60 25.99 -2.48
N PRO A 370 -1.14 26.59 -3.54
CA PRO A 370 -1.97 27.80 -3.40
C PRO A 370 -3.29 27.52 -2.63
N ILE A 371 -3.73 26.28 -2.66
CA ILE A 371 -4.91 25.80 -1.92
C ILE A 371 -4.53 24.50 -1.23
N GLU A 372 -4.81 24.42 0.05
CA GLU A 372 -4.57 23.26 0.87
C GLU A 372 -5.86 22.71 1.46
N ILE A 373 -5.90 21.40 1.57
CA ILE A 373 -6.99 20.67 2.20
C ILE A 373 -6.40 19.94 3.40
N PHE A 374 -6.97 20.16 4.58
CA PHE A 374 -6.69 19.40 5.78
C PHE A 374 -7.93 18.56 6.12
N SER A 375 -7.77 17.25 6.28
CA SER A 375 -8.88 16.34 6.60
C SER A 375 -8.64 15.61 7.91
N TYR A 376 -9.68 15.42 8.69
CA TYR A 376 -9.62 14.72 9.95
C TYR A 376 -10.95 14.02 10.27
N GLY A 377 -10.88 13.00 11.09
CA GLY A 377 -12.03 12.29 11.65
C GLY A 377 -11.97 12.23 13.17
N PRO A 378 -13.05 11.80 13.83
CA PRO A 378 -13.04 11.60 15.28
C PRO A 378 -12.14 10.44 15.71
N ARG A 379 -11.80 9.56 14.80
CA ARG A 379 -10.87 8.43 14.98
C ARG A 379 -10.36 7.96 13.61
N ASP A 380 -9.26 7.22 13.59
CA ASP A 380 -8.64 6.70 12.38
C ASP A 380 -8.88 5.19 12.20
N LEU A 381 -9.50 4.51 13.18
CA LEU A 381 -9.77 3.08 13.17
C LEU A 381 -11.26 2.79 13.26
N TYR A 382 -11.78 2.01 12.31
CA TYR A 382 -13.18 1.64 12.18
C TYR A 382 -13.35 0.14 11.96
N ARG A 383 -14.56 -0.37 12.20
CA ARG A 383 -14.95 -1.74 11.85
C ARG A 383 -15.77 -1.76 10.58
N PRO A 384 -15.79 -2.90 9.87
CA PRO A 384 -16.81 -3.16 8.86
C PRO A 384 -18.21 -2.89 9.42
N GLY A 385 -19.06 -2.21 8.64
CA GLY A 385 -20.42 -1.81 9.06
C GLY A 385 -20.52 -0.48 9.82
N GLU A 386 -19.41 0.09 10.28
CA GLU A 386 -19.44 1.38 10.98
C GLU A 386 -19.49 2.58 10.04
N THR A 387 -19.94 3.72 10.56
CA THR A 387 -19.99 4.98 9.81
C THR A 387 -18.75 5.82 10.10
N VAL A 388 -17.97 6.07 9.06
CA VAL A 388 -16.81 6.97 9.07
C VAL A 388 -17.32 8.40 8.92
N LYS A 389 -17.03 9.26 9.90
CA LYS A 389 -17.30 10.70 9.83
C LYS A 389 -16.01 11.42 9.48
N ILE A 390 -16.04 12.27 8.46
CA ILE A 390 -14.86 12.96 7.96
C ILE A 390 -15.18 14.45 7.84
N ASN A 391 -14.25 15.26 8.33
CA ASN A 391 -14.27 16.70 8.20
C ASN A 391 -13.10 17.14 7.34
N ALA A 392 -13.25 18.27 6.66
CA ALA A 392 -12.15 18.88 5.95
C ALA A 392 -12.20 20.42 6.07
N LEU A 393 -11.02 21.01 6.05
CA LEU A 393 -10.80 22.45 6.00
C LEU A 393 -10.08 22.79 4.70
N LEU A 394 -10.57 23.81 4.01
CA LEU A 394 -9.93 24.38 2.84
C LEU A 394 -9.28 25.71 3.22
N ARG A 395 -7.99 25.86 2.92
CA ARG A 395 -7.17 27.03 3.26
C ARG A 395 -6.31 27.44 2.08
N ASP A 396 -5.83 28.67 2.09
CA ASP A 396 -4.72 29.08 1.23
C ASP A 396 -3.37 28.63 1.79
N ALA A 397 -2.29 28.99 1.11
CA ALA A 397 -0.93 28.62 1.48
C ALA A 397 -0.50 29.15 2.86
N ASP A 398 -1.10 30.25 3.31
CA ASP A 398 -0.82 30.90 4.59
C ASP A 398 -1.78 30.47 5.71
N GLY A 399 -2.66 29.50 5.41
CA GLY A 399 -3.64 28.97 6.35
C GLY A 399 -4.87 29.84 6.53
N GLN A 400 -5.05 30.86 5.67
CA GLN A 400 -6.18 31.76 5.75
C GLN A 400 -7.45 31.13 5.17
N ASN A 401 -8.60 31.62 5.61
CA ASN A 401 -9.89 31.20 5.09
C ASN A 401 -10.04 31.65 3.63
N ILE A 402 -10.48 30.74 2.78
CA ILE A 402 -10.86 31.04 1.40
C ILE A 402 -12.31 30.64 1.17
N THR A 403 -12.92 31.25 0.14
CA THR A 403 -14.26 30.85 -0.28
C THR A 403 -14.27 29.36 -0.63
N ALA A 404 -15.13 28.61 0.02
CA ALA A 404 -15.22 27.17 -0.17
C ALA A 404 -15.67 26.82 -1.59
N LEU A 405 -14.96 25.89 -2.21
CA LEU A 405 -15.21 25.34 -3.55
C LEU A 405 -15.72 23.90 -3.41
N PRO A 406 -16.61 23.43 -4.29
CA PRO A 406 -16.97 22.03 -4.32
C PRO A 406 -15.71 21.14 -4.50
N LEU A 407 -15.56 20.11 -3.67
CA LEU A 407 -14.45 19.17 -3.75
C LEU A 407 -14.90 17.90 -4.51
N ASN A 408 -14.11 17.47 -5.49
CA ASN A 408 -14.29 16.12 -6.02
C ASN A 408 -13.74 15.11 -5.03
N ALA A 409 -14.56 14.18 -4.61
CA ALA A 409 -14.24 13.19 -3.60
C ALA A 409 -14.34 11.77 -4.15
N VAL A 410 -13.35 10.94 -3.84
CA VAL A 410 -13.29 9.54 -4.27
C VAL A 410 -12.90 8.68 -3.09
N ILE A 411 -13.74 7.71 -2.72
CA ILE A 411 -13.41 6.70 -1.71
C ILE A 411 -12.77 5.50 -2.41
N LYS A 412 -11.63 5.06 -1.86
CA LYS A 412 -10.86 3.90 -2.34
C LYS A 412 -10.71 2.86 -1.25
N ARG A 413 -10.79 1.60 -1.64
CA ARG A 413 -10.48 0.43 -0.82
C ARG A 413 -8.96 0.26 -0.64
N PRO A 414 -8.52 -0.65 0.27
CA PRO A 414 -7.09 -0.95 0.46
C PRO A 414 -6.37 -1.46 -0.79
N ASP A 415 -7.09 -2.12 -1.71
CA ASP A 415 -6.57 -2.57 -3.00
C ASP A 415 -6.47 -1.46 -4.06
N GLY A 416 -6.84 -0.21 -3.69
CA GLY A 416 -6.84 0.96 -4.56
C GLY A 416 -8.09 1.12 -5.43
N GLN A 417 -9.03 0.15 -5.38
CA GLN A 417 -10.28 0.23 -6.12
C GLN A 417 -11.12 1.43 -5.64
N LYS A 418 -11.58 2.24 -6.59
CA LYS A 418 -12.48 3.36 -6.33
C LYS A 418 -13.90 2.83 -6.26
N ILE A 419 -14.57 3.09 -5.13
CA ILE A 419 -15.90 2.54 -4.86
C ILE A 419 -16.99 3.60 -4.75
N LYS A 420 -16.63 4.86 -4.57
CA LYS A 420 -17.60 5.95 -4.51
C LYS A 420 -17.00 7.24 -5.04
N PHE A 421 -17.78 7.93 -5.89
CA PHE A 421 -17.47 9.26 -6.40
C PHE A 421 -18.59 10.19 -5.97
N PHE A 422 -18.24 11.38 -5.47
CA PHE A 422 -19.23 12.39 -5.17
C PHE A 422 -18.58 13.78 -5.19
N THR A 423 -19.42 14.80 -5.38
CA THR A 423 -19.01 16.18 -5.19
C THR A 423 -19.33 16.56 -3.75
N TRP A 424 -18.30 16.83 -2.96
CA TRP A 424 -18.44 17.23 -1.58
C TRP A 424 -18.68 18.74 -1.52
N GLN A 425 -19.90 19.12 -1.19
CA GLN A 425 -20.29 20.52 -1.04
C GLN A 425 -19.84 21.06 0.32
N PRO A 426 -19.42 22.32 0.40
CA PRO A 426 -19.17 22.95 1.68
C PRO A 426 -20.46 23.00 2.52
N ASP A 427 -20.30 22.98 3.83
CA ASP A 427 -21.41 23.21 4.74
C ASP A 427 -21.99 24.64 4.51
N PRO A 428 -23.27 24.77 4.20
CA PRO A 428 -23.88 26.08 3.94
C PRO A 428 -23.70 27.10 5.08
N ALA A 429 -23.71 26.62 6.34
CA ALA A 429 -23.52 27.45 7.52
C ALA A 429 -22.08 27.97 7.67
N THR A 430 -21.09 27.26 7.13
CA THR A 430 -19.66 27.53 7.31
C THR A 430 -18.90 27.70 5.99
N LYS A 431 -19.59 27.89 4.87
CA LYS A 431 -18.97 28.01 3.54
C LYS A 431 -17.85 29.04 3.45
N ASN A 432 -18.00 30.16 4.17
CA ASN A 432 -17.00 31.22 4.21
C ASN A 432 -15.78 30.88 5.06
N GLN A 433 -15.84 29.78 5.82
CA GLN A 433 -14.75 29.26 6.64
C GLN A 433 -14.04 28.06 5.96
N GLY A 434 -14.50 27.67 4.76
CA GLY A 434 -13.94 26.55 4.03
C GLY A 434 -14.06 25.21 4.78
N TYR A 435 -15.18 24.99 5.49
CA TYR A 435 -15.45 23.78 6.26
C TYR A 435 -16.37 22.83 5.51
N TYR A 436 -16.06 21.53 5.60
CA TYR A 436 -16.80 20.44 4.98
C TYR A 436 -17.02 19.32 5.98
N GLN A 437 -18.20 18.70 5.94
CA GLN A 437 -18.51 17.53 6.73
C GLN A 437 -19.19 16.47 5.85
N THR A 438 -18.80 15.22 5.99
CA THR A 438 -19.44 14.08 5.33
C THR A 438 -19.38 12.82 6.19
N GLN A 439 -20.16 11.84 5.82
CA GLN A 439 -20.12 10.51 6.42
C GLN A 439 -20.22 9.42 5.35
N TYR A 440 -19.59 8.29 5.64
CA TYR A 440 -19.63 7.10 4.79
C TYR A 440 -19.82 5.86 5.65
N THR A 441 -20.90 5.13 5.43
CA THR A 441 -21.13 3.85 6.10
C THR A 441 -20.40 2.76 5.36
N LEU A 442 -19.48 2.10 6.04
CA LEU A 442 -18.74 0.95 5.52
C LEU A 442 -19.70 -0.23 5.34
N PRO A 443 -19.58 -0.98 4.26
CA PRO A 443 -20.27 -2.28 4.14
C PRO A 443 -19.91 -3.20 5.31
N SER A 444 -20.82 -4.08 5.71
CA SER A 444 -20.55 -5.07 6.76
C SER A 444 -19.45 -6.06 6.39
N ASN A 445 -19.20 -6.22 5.08
CA ASN A 445 -18.12 -7.02 4.49
C ASN A 445 -16.95 -6.16 4.00
N ALA A 446 -16.80 -4.92 4.49
CA ALA A 446 -15.71 -4.04 4.07
C ALA A 446 -14.34 -4.70 4.22
N ALA A 447 -13.52 -4.61 3.19
CA ALA A 447 -12.15 -5.12 3.24
C ALA A 447 -11.36 -4.44 4.36
N THR A 448 -10.64 -5.23 5.16
CA THR A 448 -9.73 -4.71 6.17
C THR A 448 -8.50 -4.09 5.52
N GLY A 449 -7.90 -3.10 6.17
CA GLY A 449 -6.73 -2.37 5.72
C GLY A 449 -6.97 -0.86 5.59
N ARG A 450 -6.02 -0.17 4.94
CA ARG A 450 -6.02 1.28 4.78
C ARG A 450 -6.96 1.71 3.66
N TRP A 451 -8.03 2.39 4.02
CA TRP A 451 -8.94 3.07 3.10
C TRP A 451 -8.49 4.50 2.85
N THR A 452 -8.84 5.03 1.71
CA THR A 452 -8.42 6.38 1.30
C THR A 452 -9.61 7.19 0.79
N LEU A 453 -9.80 8.38 1.32
CA LEU A 453 -10.61 9.42 0.70
C LEU A 453 -9.67 10.36 -0.07
N GLU A 454 -9.73 10.36 -1.40
CA GLU A 454 -9.03 11.31 -2.25
C GLU A 454 -9.91 12.52 -2.50
N LEU A 455 -9.40 13.71 -2.21
CA LEU A 455 -10.07 14.98 -2.44
C LEU A 455 -9.32 15.80 -3.48
N SER A 456 -10.03 16.57 -4.30
CA SER A 456 -9.39 17.46 -5.26
C SER A 456 -10.23 18.71 -5.58
N THR A 457 -9.55 19.84 -5.79
CA THR A 457 -10.10 21.12 -6.30
C THR A 457 -9.78 21.30 -7.79
N GLY A 458 -9.61 20.21 -8.54
CA GLY A 458 -9.22 20.22 -9.95
C GLY A 458 -8.16 19.17 -10.25
N LYS A 459 -7.51 19.25 -11.42
CA LYS A 459 -6.59 18.19 -11.87
C LYS A 459 -5.29 18.10 -11.07
N LYS A 460 -4.77 19.21 -10.52
CA LYS A 460 -3.43 19.28 -9.92
C LYS A 460 -3.42 19.24 -8.39
N ASN A 461 -4.49 19.66 -7.73
CA ASN A 461 -4.54 19.72 -6.27
C ASN A 461 -5.26 18.50 -5.74
N LYS A 462 -4.50 17.51 -5.31
CA LYS A 462 -5.01 16.28 -4.69
C LYS A 462 -4.57 16.21 -3.25
N HIS A 463 -5.49 15.79 -2.39
CA HIS A 463 -5.27 15.51 -0.98
C HIS A 463 -5.82 14.12 -0.66
N GLN A 464 -5.17 13.39 0.23
CA GLN A 464 -5.61 12.07 0.65
C GLN A 464 -5.77 12.04 2.17
N TYR A 465 -6.93 11.57 2.61
CA TYR A 465 -7.19 11.21 3.99
C TYR A 465 -7.26 9.69 4.09
N HIS A 466 -6.57 9.13 5.06
CA HIS A 466 -6.51 7.70 5.29
C HIS A 466 -7.20 7.35 6.59
N PHE A 467 -7.91 6.23 6.59
CA PHE A 467 -8.44 5.60 7.80
C PHE A 467 -8.29 4.09 7.68
N GLN A 468 -8.15 3.45 8.83
CA GLN A 468 -7.95 2.01 8.93
C GLN A 468 -9.28 1.32 9.19
N VAL A 469 -9.53 0.22 8.50
CA VAL A 469 -10.67 -0.66 8.75
C VAL A 469 -10.15 -2.02 9.21
N GLU A 470 -10.55 -2.43 10.42
CA GLU A 470 -10.11 -3.69 11.01
C GLU A 470 -11.28 -4.37 11.76
N ALA A 471 -11.29 -5.70 11.73
CA ALA A 471 -12.23 -6.50 12.51
C ALA A 471 -11.67 -6.69 13.93
N PHE A 472 -11.67 -5.64 14.73
CA PHE A 472 -11.20 -5.72 16.11
C PHE A 472 -12.35 -5.80 17.11
N LEU A 473 -12.11 -6.47 18.22
CA LEU A 473 -12.97 -6.38 19.39
C LEU A 473 -12.37 -5.36 20.35
N PRO A 474 -13.12 -4.36 20.82
CA PRO A 474 -12.61 -3.45 21.84
C PRO A 474 -12.25 -4.27 23.08
N GLU A 475 -11.15 -3.94 23.69
CA GLU A 475 -10.87 -4.40 25.04
C GLU A 475 -12.04 -3.99 25.94
N ARG A 476 -12.53 -4.95 26.70
CA ARG A 476 -13.62 -4.74 27.64
C ARG A 476 -13.15 -4.80 29.07
N MET A 477 -11.98 -5.39 29.27
CA MET A 477 -11.40 -5.65 30.59
C MET A 477 -9.91 -5.36 30.56
N GLU A 478 -9.42 -4.90 31.66
CA GLU A 478 -8.02 -4.83 31.99
C GLU A 478 -7.69 -5.98 32.95
N LEU A 479 -6.58 -6.66 32.70
CA LEU A 479 -6.06 -7.73 33.55
C LEU A 479 -4.68 -7.32 34.03
N LEU A 480 -4.52 -7.19 35.32
CA LEU A 480 -3.25 -6.91 35.97
C LEU A 480 -2.71 -8.20 36.60
N LEU A 481 -1.47 -8.55 36.27
CA LEU A 481 -0.75 -9.69 36.79
C LEU A 481 0.37 -9.22 37.70
N GLY A 482 0.48 -9.83 38.88
CA GLY A 482 1.50 -9.49 39.87
C GLY A 482 1.20 -8.20 40.63
N ASP A 483 2.09 -7.86 41.54
CA ASP A 483 2.06 -6.60 42.28
C ASP A 483 2.81 -5.54 41.47
N GLN A 484 2.05 -4.57 40.92
CA GLN A 484 2.62 -3.48 40.14
C GLN A 484 3.46 -2.50 40.97
N SER A 485 3.42 -2.61 42.26
CA SER A 485 4.17 -1.72 43.20
C SER A 485 5.57 -2.21 43.52
N THR A 486 5.86 -3.46 43.24
CA THR A 486 7.17 -4.07 43.53
C THR A 486 7.87 -4.42 42.22
N GLY A 487 9.14 -4.04 42.07
CA GLY A 487 9.97 -4.42 40.94
C GLY A 487 10.12 -5.95 40.77
N GLU A 488 11.04 -6.40 39.94
CA GLU A 488 11.26 -7.82 39.63
C GLU A 488 11.27 -8.71 40.90
N ASN A 489 10.30 -9.62 41.03
CA ASN A 489 10.21 -10.58 42.12
C ASN A 489 10.93 -11.85 41.71
N TRP A 490 12.01 -12.17 42.44
CA TRP A 490 12.72 -13.42 42.31
C TRP A 490 12.13 -14.45 43.29
N THR A 491 11.71 -15.62 42.77
CA THR A 491 11.26 -16.74 43.57
C THR A 491 12.23 -17.92 43.41
N ASN A 492 12.47 -18.67 44.47
CA ASN A 492 13.24 -19.91 44.39
C ASN A 492 12.40 -20.96 43.64
N SER A 493 13.06 -21.84 42.89
CA SER A 493 12.38 -22.89 42.11
C SER A 493 11.65 -23.93 42.99
N SER A 494 11.90 -23.94 44.29
CA SER A 494 11.26 -24.82 45.29
C SER A 494 10.00 -24.22 45.94
N ASP A 495 9.76 -22.91 45.74
CA ASP A 495 8.64 -22.25 46.39
C ASP A 495 7.41 -22.22 45.44
N PRO A 496 6.18 -22.39 45.99
CA PRO A 496 5.00 -22.28 45.17
C PRO A 496 4.86 -20.86 44.61
N LEU A 497 4.82 -20.74 43.28
CA LEU A 497 4.61 -19.47 42.61
C LEU A 497 3.17 -19.00 42.79
N SER A 498 2.96 -17.91 43.52
CA SER A 498 1.67 -17.25 43.68
C SER A 498 1.69 -15.90 42.95
N ILE A 499 0.90 -15.78 41.89
CA ILE A 499 0.77 -14.54 41.14
C ILE A 499 -0.62 -13.95 41.39
N PRO A 500 -0.72 -12.81 42.10
CA PRO A 500 -2.01 -12.14 42.23
C PRO A 500 -2.52 -11.68 40.85
N VAL A 501 -3.79 -11.93 40.60
CA VAL A 501 -4.45 -11.52 39.36
C VAL A 501 -5.63 -10.62 39.71
N SER A 502 -5.61 -9.42 39.20
CA SER A 502 -6.71 -8.47 39.32
C SER A 502 -7.31 -8.17 37.93
N GLY A 503 -8.60 -8.30 37.83
CA GLY A 503 -9.35 -8.00 36.57
C GLY A 503 -10.46 -7.02 36.82
N GLN A 504 -10.54 -5.99 36.01
CA GLN A 504 -11.63 -5.02 36.02
C GLN A 504 -12.12 -4.72 34.62
N TYR A 505 -13.40 -4.41 34.50
CA TYR A 505 -13.93 -3.85 33.26
C TYR A 505 -13.43 -2.40 33.10
N LEU A 506 -13.24 -1.93 31.86
CA LEU A 506 -12.76 -0.57 31.59
C LEU A 506 -13.68 0.54 32.13
N TYR A 507 -14.93 0.21 32.47
CA TYR A 507 -15.84 1.12 33.20
C TYR A 507 -15.72 1.06 34.73
N GLY A 508 -14.70 0.36 35.26
CA GLY A 508 -14.30 0.34 36.67
C GLY A 508 -14.94 -0.75 37.53
N ALA A 509 -15.88 -1.55 37.03
CA ALA A 509 -16.46 -2.65 37.81
C ALA A 509 -15.51 -3.88 37.86
N PRO A 510 -15.40 -4.60 39.00
CA PRO A 510 -14.63 -5.81 39.06
C PRO A 510 -15.09 -6.87 38.08
N ALA A 511 -14.18 -7.54 37.40
CA ALA A 511 -14.47 -8.64 36.48
C ALA A 511 -14.71 -9.97 37.22
N ALA A 512 -15.61 -9.95 38.21
CA ALA A 512 -15.92 -11.09 39.08
C ALA A 512 -16.55 -12.23 38.27
N LYS A 513 -16.25 -13.50 38.68
CA LYS A 513 -16.79 -14.74 38.12
C LYS A 513 -16.42 -15.03 36.67
N ASN A 514 -15.47 -14.30 36.10
CA ASN A 514 -14.93 -14.63 34.78
C ASN A 514 -13.97 -15.85 34.89
N ARG A 515 -13.96 -16.67 33.85
CA ARG A 515 -13.03 -17.78 33.73
C ARG A 515 -11.66 -17.26 33.33
N LEU A 516 -10.66 -17.55 34.14
CA LEU A 516 -9.25 -17.29 33.85
C LEU A 516 -8.58 -18.57 33.36
N SER A 517 -7.80 -18.47 32.29
CA SER A 517 -6.91 -19.54 31.83
C SER A 517 -5.52 -18.98 31.63
N THR A 518 -4.49 -19.69 32.08
CA THR A 518 -3.09 -19.32 31.93
C THR A 518 -2.31 -20.48 31.32
N LYS A 519 -1.24 -20.15 30.63
CA LYS A 519 -0.19 -21.09 30.23
C LYS A 519 1.10 -20.56 30.84
N VAL A 520 1.81 -21.45 31.52
CA VAL A 520 3.14 -21.22 32.06
C VAL A 520 4.17 -21.87 31.17
#